data_2f10bf4e76cca7a3917e19c3f409b1d9
#
_entry.id   2f10bf4e76cca7a3917e19c3f409b1d9
#
_cell.length_a   1.000
_cell.length_b   1.000
_cell.length_c   1.000
_cell.angle_alpha   90.00
_cell.angle_beta   90.00
_cell.angle_gamma   90.00
#
_symmetry.space_group_name_H-M   'P 1'
#
loop_
_entity.id
_entity.type
_entity.pdbx_description
1 polymer ?
#
loop_
_entity_poly.entity_id
_entity_poly.type
_entity_poly.pdbx_seq_one_letter_code
_entity_poly.pdbx_strand_id
1 'polypeptide(L)'
;MKPSAVALPLACLLALAGHAQAAVFINELHYDDATAAGDTGEGVEIVATAGESLSGYKVYLYNGSNPGAATVYATSAVPAGNLVSCGGQVRIATVSYASNGVQNGPNDGLALVDGSGQVVQFLSYEGAITGGGGPAAGLTSQNLPVSESNSTAAGTSLQLRGSNGSTAADFTWAGSSASSFGACNSGQTFSGGSANTAPSVTATTPAQGASNFPAAGDLAVSFSEAVTLSSGAFALSCSQSGTVPLSYPSSGSQFAISTNSALAAGESCNLSILAARVSDAGGAHPAQDSSIAFSVASGTGGGGSGYYSRVNTSSPSQLRCSLHETIKGHTVYPYSSSSGTNTWTILEIADEDPNNSGRILDAYRNRSYAKVADRAGSGSGLKYNREHSWPNSLGFGSATGDKGLPYAPYTDTHMLYLTDSAWNADRGNKPYANCDSNCGERATEANAGFGGGSGAYPGNSNWVRTPDGNGGSFEVWNHRKGDMARAVMYMAIRYEGGTDAATGQSEPDLELTDDRSKIVKTSSSPAYMGLLSTLIAWSQQDPPDDAERARNEVVFSFQGNRNPFIDHPEWATPSLFTSAKPASCQLLN
;
A
#
# COMPACT_ATOMS: atom_id res chain seq x y z
N MET A 1 59.54 -8.97 -17.37
CA MET A 1 58.90 -9.34 -16.11
C MET A 1 57.63 -8.53 -15.96
N LYS A 2 56.48 -9.17 -16.13
CA LYS A 2 55.18 -8.55 -15.91
C LYS A 2 54.71 -8.91 -14.49
N PRO A 3 54.18 -8.01 -13.69
CA PRO A 3 53.56 -8.38 -12.41
C PRO A 3 52.13 -8.87 -12.67
N SER A 4 51.84 -10.05 -12.12
CA SER A 4 50.50 -10.63 -12.08
C SER A 4 49.65 -9.90 -11.04
N ALA A 5 48.48 -9.41 -11.49
CA ALA A 5 47.47 -8.87 -10.60
C ALA A 5 46.66 -10.03 -10.01
N VAL A 6 46.66 -10.14 -8.69
CA VAL A 6 45.78 -11.04 -7.90
C VAL A 6 44.45 -10.34 -7.74
N ALA A 7 43.41 -10.90 -8.32
CA ALA A 7 42.03 -10.46 -8.09
C ALA A 7 41.49 -11.10 -6.79
N LEU A 8 41.20 -10.28 -5.78
CA LEU A 8 40.40 -10.69 -4.63
C LEU A 8 38.91 -10.75 -5.05
N PRO A 9 38.17 -11.79 -4.67
CA PRO A 9 36.74 -11.78 -4.86
C PRO A 9 36.08 -10.87 -3.82
N LEU A 10 35.33 -9.88 -4.30
CA LEU A 10 34.44 -9.02 -3.53
C LEU A 10 33.24 -9.86 -3.08
N ALA A 11 33.26 -10.30 -1.83
CA ALA A 11 32.09 -10.93 -1.21
C ALA A 11 31.03 -9.86 -0.98
N CYS A 12 29.95 -9.92 -1.77
CA CYS A 12 28.76 -9.11 -1.60
C CYS A 12 28.01 -9.61 -0.36
N LEU A 13 28.17 -8.94 0.81
CA LEU A 13 27.28 -9.12 1.94
C LEU A 13 25.91 -8.50 1.56
N LEU A 14 24.97 -9.35 1.15
CA LEU A 14 23.56 -9.00 1.22
C LEU A 14 23.17 -8.93 2.71
N ALA A 15 23.02 -7.73 3.22
CA ALA A 15 22.30 -7.50 4.47
C ALA A 15 20.82 -7.79 4.18
N LEU A 16 20.38 -9.00 4.51
CA LEU A 16 18.97 -9.33 4.63
C LEU A 16 18.43 -8.51 5.80
N ALA A 17 17.63 -7.50 5.53
CA ALA A 17 16.77 -6.88 6.53
C ALA A 17 15.85 -8.01 7.05
N GLY A 18 16.14 -8.49 8.26
CA GLY A 18 15.34 -9.49 8.93
C GLY A 18 13.95 -8.89 9.21
N HIS A 19 12.97 -9.26 8.43
CA HIS A 19 11.60 -9.23 8.88
C HIS A 19 11.55 -10.18 10.07
N ALA A 20 10.90 -9.77 11.16
CA ALA A 20 10.62 -10.65 12.29
C ALA A 20 9.80 -11.83 11.70
N GLN A 21 10.48 -12.94 11.43
CA GLN A 21 9.87 -14.11 10.85
C GLN A 21 9.12 -14.80 12.00
N ALA A 22 7.81 -14.88 11.88
CA ALA A 22 6.97 -15.68 12.75
C ALA A 22 7.57 -17.07 12.88
N ALA A 23 7.64 -17.58 14.09
CA ALA A 23 8.30 -18.84 14.37
C ALA A 23 7.34 -19.82 15.05
N VAL A 24 7.42 -21.08 14.64
CA VAL A 24 6.77 -22.19 15.32
C VAL A 24 7.85 -23.09 15.91
N PHE A 25 7.76 -23.41 17.20
CA PHE A 25 8.78 -24.19 17.89
C PHE A 25 8.24 -24.92 19.12
N ILE A 26 9.01 -25.93 19.59
CA ILE A 26 8.74 -26.69 20.81
C ILE A 26 9.13 -25.82 22.00
N ASN A 27 8.20 -25.63 22.94
CA ASN A 27 8.27 -24.69 24.06
C ASN A 27 8.38 -25.35 25.43
N GLU A 28 7.77 -26.50 25.61
CA GLU A 28 7.75 -27.28 26.86
C GLU A 28 7.71 -28.76 26.53
N LEU A 29 8.41 -29.57 27.34
CA LEU A 29 8.50 -31.02 27.17
C LEU A 29 8.50 -31.71 28.53
N HIS A 30 7.73 -32.80 28.67
CA HIS A 30 7.78 -33.71 29.80
C HIS A 30 7.80 -35.16 29.30
N TYR A 31 8.81 -35.97 29.77
CA TYR A 31 9.02 -37.31 29.30
C TYR A 31 9.40 -38.33 30.41
N ASP A 32 9.79 -37.88 31.65
CA ASP A 32 10.24 -38.79 32.75
C ASP A 32 9.98 -38.17 34.12
N ASP A 33 9.35 -38.93 35.03
CA ASP A 33 9.10 -38.50 36.40
C ASP A 33 9.28 -39.62 37.44
N ALA A 34 9.19 -39.26 38.71
CA ALA A 34 9.38 -40.20 39.85
C ALA A 34 8.19 -41.13 40.11
N THR A 35 7.17 -41.18 39.25
CA THR A 35 5.94 -41.94 39.46
C THR A 35 6.17 -43.44 39.23
N ALA A 36 6.16 -44.21 40.29
CA ALA A 36 6.49 -45.67 40.26
C ALA A 36 5.57 -46.51 39.35
N ALA A 37 4.40 -46.02 38.99
CA ALA A 37 3.43 -46.72 38.13
C ALA A 37 3.59 -46.37 36.63
N GLY A 38 4.59 -45.58 36.28
CA GLY A 38 4.83 -45.04 34.95
C GLY A 38 4.64 -43.53 34.91
N ASP A 39 5.40 -42.86 34.04
CA ASP A 39 5.44 -41.41 33.93
C ASP A 39 4.06 -40.83 33.59
N THR A 40 3.74 -39.70 34.18
CA THR A 40 2.38 -39.13 34.10
C THR A 40 2.40 -37.66 33.63
N GLY A 41 1.40 -37.29 32.80
CA GLY A 41 1.30 -35.92 32.31
C GLY A 41 2.29 -35.59 31.19
N GLU A 42 2.81 -36.61 30.52
CA GLU A 42 3.73 -36.46 29.40
C GLU A 42 3.12 -35.63 28.27
N GLY A 43 3.93 -34.77 27.69
CA GLY A 43 3.46 -33.89 26.64
C GLY A 43 4.54 -33.10 25.96
N VAL A 44 4.18 -32.53 24.84
CA VAL A 44 4.97 -31.57 24.05
C VAL A 44 4.12 -30.35 23.78
N GLU A 45 4.61 -29.19 24.20
CA GLU A 45 3.95 -27.92 23.88
C GLU A 45 4.64 -27.25 22.70
N ILE A 46 3.85 -26.72 21.81
CA ILE A 46 4.26 -25.98 20.63
C ILE A 46 3.73 -24.56 20.72
N VAL A 47 4.60 -23.58 20.52
CA VAL A 47 4.26 -22.17 20.41
C VAL A 47 4.37 -21.73 18.96
N ALA A 48 3.38 -20.93 18.54
CA ALA A 48 3.41 -20.17 17.29
C ALA A 48 3.35 -18.66 17.61
N THR A 49 4.36 -17.89 17.16
CA THR A 49 4.45 -16.44 17.36
C THR A 49 3.87 -15.70 16.14
N ALA A 50 3.53 -14.42 16.31
CA ALA A 50 3.16 -13.48 15.25
C ALA A 50 2.03 -13.95 14.30
N GLY A 51 1.00 -14.63 14.84
CA GLY A 51 -0.18 -15.01 14.06
C GLY A 51 -0.05 -16.29 13.22
N GLU A 52 1.07 -17.03 13.35
CA GLU A 52 1.26 -18.28 12.63
C GLU A 52 0.20 -19.33 12.99
N SER A 53 -0.17 -20.12 11.97
CA SER A 53 -1.11 -21.23 12.11
C SER A 53 -0.38 -22.54 12.42
N LEU A 54 -0.91 -23.32 13.36
CA LEU A 54 -0.43 -24.68 13.66
C LEU A 54 -1.08 -25.76 12.79
N SER A 55 -1.88 -25.37 11.81
CA SER A 55 -2.57 -26.30 10.91
C SER A 55 -1.59 -27.16 10.11
N GLY A 56 -1.78 -28.48 10.16
CA GLY A 56 -0.94 -29.44 9.43
C GLY A 56 0.37 -29.81 10.11
N TYR A 57 0.74 -29.12 11.21
CA TYR A 57 1.94 -29.49 11.98
C TYR A 57 1.78 -30.86 12.67
N LYS A 58 2.91 -31.57 12.81
CA LYS A 58 2.98 -32.87 13.47
C LYS A 58 4.22 -32.99 14.35
N VAL A 59 4.10 -33.72 15.45
CA VAL A 59 5.22 -34.17 16.29
C VAL A 59 5.50 -35.62 15.95
N TYR A 60 6.75 -35.96 15.66
CA TYR A 60 7.27 -37.30 15.46
C TYR A 60 8.19 -37.65 16.62
N LEU A 61 7.91 -38.75 17.34
CA LEU A 61 8.75 -39.24 18.42
C LEU A 61 9.73 -40.27 17.88
N TYR A 62 10.99 -40.17 18.27
CA TYR A 62 12.11 -40.99 17.80
C TYR A 62 12.72 -41.79 18.93
N ASN A 63 12.82 -43.12 18.74
CA ASN A 63 13.58 -44.01 19.59
C ASN A 63 15.05 -44.00 19.18
N GLY A 64 15.92 -43.62 20.09
CA GLY A 64 17.37 -43.47 19.90
C GLY A 64 18.17 -44.65 20.47
N SER A 65 17.59 -45.82 20.70
CA SER A 65 18.34 -47.03 21.10
C SER A 65 19.50 -47.34 20.15
N ASN A 66 19.42 -46.89 18.90
CA ASN A 66 20.54 -46.78 17.98
C ASN A 66 20.71 -45.29 17.62
N PRO A 67 21.56 -44.52 18.34
CA PRO A 67 21.65 -43.08 18.16
C PRO A 67 22.07 -42.64 16.75
N GLY A 68 22.79 -43.45 16.00
CA GLY A 68 23.18 -43.20 14.61
C GLY A 68 22.09 -43.42 13.57
N ALA A 69 20.97 -44.06 13.95
CA ALA A 69 19.86 -44.42 13.07
C ALA A 69 18.54 -44.55 13.85
N ALA A 70 18.15 -43.48 14.54
CA ALA A 70 16.95 -43.40 15.35
C ALA A 70 15.68 -43.58 14.52
N THR A 71 14.71 -44.32 15.05
CA THR A 71 13.47 -44.70 14.32
C THR A 71 12.23 -44.04 14.90
N VAL A 72 11.31 -43.59 14.04
CA VAL A 72 10.01 -43.06 14.47
C VAL A 72 9.18 -44.17 15.12
N TYR A 73 8.66 -43.93 16.34
CA TYR A 73 7.75 -44.85 17.02
C TYR A 73 6.34 -44.30 17.22
N ALA A 74 6.19 -42.96 17.19
CA ALA A 74 4.88 -42.35 17.27
C ALA A 74 4.79 -41.07 16.42
N THR A 75 3.59 -40.74 15.99
CA THR A 75 3.31 -39.50 15.24
C THR A 75 1.98 -38.93 15.72
N SER A 76 1.96 -37.65 16.08
CA SER A 76 0.79 -36.94 16.58
C SER A 76 0.55 -35.65 15.82
N ALA A 77 -0.71 -35.37 15.46
CA ALA A 77 -1.06 -34.06 14.92
C ALA A 77 -1.00 -32.99 16.02
N VAL A 78 -0.49 -31.81 15.70
CA VAL A 78 -0.54 -30.66 16.60
C VAL A 78 -1.95 -30.08 16.56
N PRO A 79 -2.62 -29.89 17.72
CA PRO A 79 -3.93 -29.21 17.77
C PRO A 79 -3.87 -27.77 17.28
N ALA A 80 -5.02 -27.17 16.98
CA ALA A 80 -5.10 -25.77 16.56
C ALA A 80 -4.55 -24.79 17.62
N GLY A 81 -4.54 -25.19 18.89
CA GLY A 81 -4.06 -24.38 20.01
C GLY A 81 -4.95 -23.21 20.35
N ASN A 82 -4.62 -22.52 21.45
CA ASN A 82 -5.33 -21.36 21.97
C ASN A 82 -4.43 -20.13 21.89
N LEU A 83 -5.04 -18.94 21.70
CA LEU A 83 -4.33 -17.66 21.84
C LEU A 83 -4.15 -17.35 23.34
N VAL A 84 -2.91 -17.07 23.73
CA VAL A 84 -2.50 -16.77 25.10
C VAL A 84 -1.64 -15.51 25.10
N SER A 85 -1.80 -14.67 26.13
CA SER A 85 -0.98 -13.47 26.31
C SER A 85 0.18 -13.76 27.26
N CYS A 86 1.40 -13.80 26.72
CA CYS A 86 2.66 -14.07 27.43
C CYS A 86 3.62 -12.90 27.28
N GLY A 87 3.21 -11.69 27.63
CA GLY A 87 3.91 -10.42 27.31
C GLY A 87 3.55 -9.94 25.91
N GLY A 88 3.64 -10.80 24.90
CA GLY A 88 3.04 -10.70 23.57
C GLY A 88 2.01 -11.80 23.38
N GLN A 89 1.15 -11.67 22.36
CA GLN A 89 0.17 -12.69 22.03
C GLN A 89 0.81 -13.82 21.21
N VAL A 90 0.61 -15.05 21.65
CA VAL A 90 1.10 -16.28 21.00
C VAL A 90 0.00 -17.32 20.94
N ARG A 91 0.12 -18.29 20.05
CA ARG A 91 -0.73 -19.47 20.02
C ARG A 91 0.00 -20.63 20.69
N ILE A 92 -0.64 -21.29 21.65
CA ILE A 92 -0.08 -22.41 22.39
C ILE A 92 -0.92 -23.65 22.11
N ALA A 93 -0.26 -24.75 21.74
CA ALA A 93 -0.88 -26.06 21.54
C ALA A 93 -0.11 -27.13 22.29
N THR A 94 -0.81 -28.01 22.99
CA THR A 94 -0.24 -29.15 23.71
C THR A 94 -0.62 -30.46 23.04
N VAL A 95 0.37 -31.29 22.73
CA VAL A 95 0.19 -32.68 22.36
C VAL A 95 0.44 -33.53 23.62
N SER A 96 -0.63 -34.08 24.18
CA SER A 96 -0.56 -34.92 25.40
C SER A 96 -0.44 -36.38 25.03
N TYR A 97 0.31 -37.12 25.83
CA TYR A 97 0.52 -38.56 25.68
C TYR A 97 -0.04 -39.32 26.87
N ALA A 98 -0.29 -40.62 26.68
CA ALA A 98 -0.65 -41.52 27.76
C ALA A 98 0.59 -41.81 28.63
N SER A 99 0.41 -42.28 29.83
CA SER A 99 1.52 -42.70 30.71
C SER A 99 2.50 -43.62 29.97
N ASN A 100 3.80 -43.31 30.04
CA ASN A 100 4.90 -43.91 29.28
C ASN A 100 4.70 -43.83 27.74
N GLY A 101 4.04 -42.80 27.25
CA GLY A 101 3.81 -42.60 25.83
C GLY A 101 4.97 -41.89 25.13
N VAL A 102 5.76 -41.14 25.87
CA VAL A 102 7.06 -40.58 25.44
C VAL A 102 8.16 -41.45 26.03
N GLN A 103 9.03 -42.01 25.19
CA GLN A 103 10.12 -42.85 25.70
C GLN A 103 11.12 -42.04 26.49
N ASN A 104 11.58 -42.58 27.61
CA ASN A 104 12.47 -41.93 28.57
C ASN A 104 13.88 -42.60 28.63
N GLY A 105 14.24 -43.35 27.59
CA GLY A 105 15.57 -43.91 27.45
C GLY A 105 16.63 -42.85 27.02
N PRO A 106 17.91 -43.14 27.28
CA PRO A 106 18.98 -42.24 26.82
C PRO A 106 18.94 -42.15 25.28
N ASN A 107 19.17 -40.92 24.81
CA ASN A 107 19.21 -40.56 23.38
C ASN A 107 17.86 -40.67 22.62
N ASP A 108 16.73 -40.52 23.28
CA ASP A 108 15.45 -40.38 22.57
C ASP A 108 15.19 -38.94 22.12
N GLY A 109 14.23 -38.69 21.23
CA GLY A 109 13.99 -37.36 20.70
C GLY A 109 12.69 -37.18 19.95
N LEU A 110 12.49 -35.97 19.43
CA LEU A 110 11.28 -35.57 18.72
C LEU A 110 11.55 -34.56 17.62
N ALA A 111 10.79 -34.68 16.53
CA ALA A 111 10.81 -33.71 15.44
C ALA A 111 9.46 -32.99 15.32
N LEU A 112 9.50 -31.66 15.25
CA LEU A 112 8.36 -30.85 14.83
C LEU A 112 8.43 -30.66 13.30
N VAL A 113 7.36 -30.99 12.62
CA VAL A 113 7.27 -31.00 11.15
C VAL A 113 6.07 -30.16 10.72
N ASP A 114 6.26 -29.28 9.77
CA ASP A 114 5.21 -28.41 9.24
C ASP A 114 4.24 -29.12 8.29
N GLY A 115 3.20 -28.41 7.84
CA GLY A 115 2.19 -28.94 6.93
C GLY A 115 2.71 -29.31 5.53
N SER A 116 3.92 -28.86 5.15
CA SER A 116 4.59 -29.22 3.89
C SER A 116 5.49 -30.47 4.02
N GLY A 117 5.70 -30.95 5.24
CA GLY A 117 6.59 -32.07 5.55
C GLY A 117 8.03 -31.66 5.87
N GLN A 118 8.32 -30.37 6.02
CA GLN A 118 9.64 -29.86 6.41
C GLN A 118 9.85 -29.99 7.90
N VAL A 119 11.04 -30.43 8.32
CA VAL A 119 11.45 -30.46 9.73
C VAL A 119 11.77 -29.05 10.19
N VAL A 120 10.97 -28.53 11.12
CA VAL A 120 11.15 -27.21 11.75
C VAL A 120 12.16 -27.28 12.89
N GLN A 121 12.06 -28.31 13.74
CA GLN A 121 13.01 -28.62 14.81
C GLN A 121 13.18 -30.13 14.92
N PHE A 122 14.40 -30.54 15.24
CA PHE A 122 14.71 -31.91 15.64
C PHE A 122 15.51 -31.87 16.94
N LEU A 123 14.87 -32.21 18.04
CA LEU A 123 15.43 -32.16 19.41
C LEU A 123 15.63 -33.58 19.93
N SER A 124 16.59 -33.73 20.83
CA SER A 124 16.80 -34.96 21.60
C SER A 124 17.13 -34.63 23.05
N TYR A 125 16.96 -35.57 23.93
CA TYR A 125 17.37 -35.49 25.33
C TYR A 125 18.33 -36.62 25.68
N GLU A 126 19.22 -36.38 26.65
CA GLU A 126 20.22 -37.33 27.14
C GLU A 126 21.23 -37.83 26.09
N GLY A 127 21.31 -37.13 24.93
CA GLY A 127 22.29 -37.39 23.89
C GLY A 127 21.72 -37.09 22.51
N ALA A 128 22.60 -36.74 21.56
CA ALA A 128 22.20 -36.47 20.19
C ALA A 128 21.91 -37.73 19.41
N ILE A 129 20.93 -37.66 18.51
CA ILE A 129 20.54 -38.78 17.60
C ILE A 129 20.59 -38.34 16.14
N THR A 130 20.77 -39.29 15.24
CA THR A 130 20.59 -39.10 13.80
C THR A 130 19.36 -39.88 13.36
N GLY A 131 18.43 -39.22 12.67
CA GLY A 131 17.22 -39.90 12.16
C GLY A 131 17.57 -40.97 11.13
N GLY A 132 17.15 -42.20 11.37
CA GLY A 132 17.29 -43.32 10.45
C GLY A 132 16.11 -43.48 9.51
N GLY A 133 15.02 -42.73 9.72
CA GLY A 133 13.80 -42.73 8.91
C GLY A 133 12.86 -41.60 9.28
N GLY A 134 11.71 -41.57 8.63
CA GLY A 134 10.72 -40.49 8.82
C GLY A 134 11.18 -39.14 8.29
N PRO A 135 10.53 -38.03 8.69
CA PRO A 135 10.85 -36.69 8.19
C PRO A 135 12.27 -36.24 8.51
N ALA A 136 12.85 -36.64 9.67
CA ALA A 136 14.20 -36.26 10.07
C ALA A 136 15.29 -37.24 9.59
N ALA A 137 15.02 -38.07 8.58
CA ALA A 137 16.01 -39.00 8.04
C ALA A 137 17.29 -38.31 7.60
N GLY A 138 18.44 -38.74 8.14
CA GLY A 138 19.75 -38.17 7.86
C GLY A 138 20.07 -36.85 8.59
N LEU A 139 19.12 -36.27 9.33
CA LEU A 139 19.36 -35.08 10.16
C LEU A 139 19.89 -35.51 11.54
N THR A 140 20.76 -34.67 12.10
CA THR A 140 21.21 -34.84 13.49
C THR A 140 20.44 -33.89 14.40
N SER A 141 19.93 -34.38 15.52
CA SER A 141 19.17 -33.62 16.50
C SER A 141 20.02 -32.63 17.26
N GLN A 142 19.39 -31.56 17.73
CA GLN A 142 19.94 -30.70 18.79
C GLN A 142 19.63 -31.34 20.14
N ASN A 143 20.66 -31.76 20.89
CA ASN A 143 20.47 -32.28 22.23
C ASN A 143 20.10 -31.16 23.20
N LEU A 144 19.05 -31.37 24.01
CA LEU A 144 18.67 -30.45 25.07
C LEU A 144 19.76 -30.37 26.13
N PRO A 145 20.08 -29.16 26.66
CA PRO A 145 21.08 -28.98 27.69
C PRO A 145 20.59 -29.39 29.09
N VAL A 146 19.34 -29.80 29.20
CA VAL A 146 18.63 -30.22 30.42
C VAL A 146 17.89 -31.54 30.16
N SER A 147 17.68 -32.33 31.20
CA SER A 147 17.03 -33.62 31.13
C SER A 147 16.12 -33.86 32.33
N GLU A 148 15.23 -34.81 32.20
CA GLU A 148 14.43 -35.40 33.28
C GLU A 148 15.00 -36.77 33.68
N SER A 149 14.46 -37.38 34.71
CA SER A 149 14.88 -38.70 35.21
C SER A 149 13.83 -39.27 36.14
N ASN A 150 13.90 -40.55 36.47
CA ASN A 150 13.08 -41.19 37.50
C ASN A 150 13.13 -40.53 38.91
N SER A 151 13.88 -39.43 39.08
CA SER A 151 13.89 -38.60 40.29
C SER A 151 13.22 -37.25 40.08
N THR A 152 12.80 -36.94 38.87
CA THR A 152 12.09 -35.70 38.53
C THR A 152 10.74 -35.67 39.23
N ALA A 153 10.36 -34.58 39.84
CA ALA A 153 9.06 -34.46 40.55
C ALA A 153 7.90 -34.57 39.54
N ALA A 154 6.91 -35.40 39.85
CA ALA A 154 5.70 -35.48 39.03
C ALA A 154 5.00 -34.11 38.91
N GLY A 155 4.45 -33.81 37.76
CA GLY A 155 3.81 -32.54 37.44
C GLY A 155 4.79 -31.39 37.15
N THR A 156 6.03 -31.73 36.81
CA THR A 156 7.03 -30.77 36.30
C THR A 156 7.36 -31.03 34.84
N SER A 157 8.05 -30.13 34.19
CA SER A 157 8.45 -30.20 32.78
C SER A 157 9.70 -29.38 32.50
N LEU A 158 10.38 -29.66 31.40
CA LEU A 158 11.43 -28.84 30.82
C LEU A 158 10.80 -27.69 30.06
N GLN A 159 11.24 -26.46 30.29
CA GLN A 159 10.61 -25.25 29.76
C GLN A 159 11.62 -24.31 29.12
N LEU A 160 11.24 -23.69 28.00
CA LEU A 160 11.97 -22.51 27.49
C LEU A 160 11.66 -21.28 28.35
N ARG A 161 12.71 -20.50 28.68
CA ARG A 161 12.65 -19.28 29.48
C ARG A 161 13.43 -18.15 28.84
N GLY A 162 13.02 -16.93 29.09
CA GLY A 162 13.64 -15.70 28.56
C GLY A 162 12.60 -14.62 28.34
N SER A 163 13.06 -13.40 28.10
CA SER A 163 12.17 -12.26 27.97
C SER A 163 12.24 -11.66 26.58
N ASN A 164 11.07 -11.24 26.07
CA ASN A 164 10.95 -10.48 24.83
C ASN A 164 11.49 -11.21 23.59
N GLY A 165 11.33 -12.53 23.53
CA GLY A 165 11.76 -13.36 22.40
C GLY A 165 10.68 -13.55 21.34
N SER A 166 11.05 -13.94 20.12
CA SER A 166 10.16 -14.24 19.01
C SER A 166 10.42 -15.60 18.34
N THR A 167 11.60 -16.19 18.59
CA THR A 167 12.04 -17.48 18.03
C THR A 167 12.57 -18.38 19.14
N ALA A 168 12.70 -19.66 18.90
CA ALA A 168 13.29 -20.61 19.88
C ALA A 168 14.69 -20.19 20.34
N ALA A 169 15.47 -19.55 19.47
CA ALA A 169 16.85 -19.12 19.77
C ALA A 169 16.93 -17.94 20.77
N ASP A 170 15.84 -17.22 20.97
CA ASP A 170 15.74 -16.12 21.92
C ASP A 170 15.55 -16.61 23.37
N PHE A 171 15.28 -17.90 23.55
CA PHE A 171 15.00 -18.54 24.83
C PHE A 171 16.03 -19.60 25.19
N THR A 172 16.09 -19.95 26.45
CA THR A 172 17.00 -20.97 26.95
C THR A 172 16.20 -22.07 27.67
N TRP A 173 16.51 -23.33 27.38
CA TRP A 173 15.94 -24.47 28.09
C TRP A 173 16.34 -24.46 29.57
N ALA A 174 15.38 -24.56 30.45
CA ALA A 174 15.55 -24.64 31.91
C ALA A 174 15.13 -26.04 32.39
N GLY A 175 15.78 -26.50 33.46
CA GLY A 175 15.44 -27.73 34.12
C GLY A 175 14.01 -27.74 34.69
N SER A 176 13.53 -28.92 35.06
CA SER A 176 12.15 -29.18 35.44
C SER A 176 11.63 -28.20 36.50
N SER A 177 10.45 -27.68 36.23
CA SER A 177 9.66 -26.79 37.09
C SER A 177 8.19 -27.11 36.90
N ALA A 178 7.32 -26.57 37.76
CA ALA A 178 5.88 -26.84 37.63
C ALA A 178 5.41 -26.69 36.18
N SER A 179 4.78 -27.74 35.64
CA SER A 179 4.29 -27.78 34.27
C SER A 179 3.30 -26.66 34.00
N SER A 180 3.40 -26.07 32.81
CA SER A 180 2.57 -24.97 32.35
C SER A 180 1.84 -25.26 31.02
N PHE A 181 1.72 -26.51 30.62
CA PHE A 181 1.08 -26.91 29.37
C PHE A 181 -0.23 -26.17 29.08
N GLY A 182 -0.31 -25.50 27.93
CA GLY A 182 -1.43 -24.69 27.52
C GLY A 182 -1.43 -23.25 28.05
N ALA A 183 -0.39 -22.87 28.79
CA ALA A 183 -0.20 -21.53 29.38
C ALA A 183 1.24 -21.03 29.18
N CYS A 184 1.52 -19.79 29.58
CA CYS A 184 2.86 -19.24 29.50
C CYS A 184 3.83 -19.96 30.45
N ASN A 185 5.03 -20.31 29.98
CA ASN A 185 6.09 -20.79 30.86
C ASN A 185 6.51 -19.73 31.88
N SER A 186 6.81 -20.17 33.09
CA SER A 186 7.27 -19.24 34.15
C SER A 186 8.57 -18.56 33.75
N GLY A 187 8.56 -17.22 33.74
CA GLY A 187 9.71 -16.41 33.33
C GLY A 187 9.95 -16.38 31.81
N GLN A 188 8.95 -16.70 31.01
CA GLN A 188 8.97 -16.52 29.56
C GLN A 188 8.03 -15.37 29.16
N THR A 189 8.54 -14.43 28.32
CA THR A 189 7.73 -13.42 27.67
C THR A 189 8.11 -13.29 26.20
N PHE A 190 7.11 -13.07 25.37
CA PHE A 190 7.28 -12.90 23.94
C PHE A 190 7.33 -11.42 23.58
N SER A 191 8.12 -11.07 22.57
CA SER A 191 8.09 -9.74 21.97
C SER A 191 6.70 -9.53 21.37
N GLY A 192 6.04 -8.43 21.72
CA GLY A 192 4.66 -8.18 21.36
C GLY A 192 4.39 -8.26 19.87
N GLY A 193 3.80 -9.34 19.44
CA GLY A 193 2.93 -9.31 18.29
C GLY A 193 1.68 -8.54 18.71
N SER A 194 1.32 -7.45 18.02
CA SER A 194 -0.05 -6.94 18.10
C SER A 194 -0.98 -8.11 17.86
N ALA A 195 -2.07 -8.19 18.64
CA ALA A 195 -3.12 -9.13 18.33
C ALA A 195 -3.44 -9.00 16.83
N ASN A 196 -3.40 -10.10 16.09
CA ASN A 196 -3.82 -10.08 14.70
C ASN A 196 -5.27 -9.58 14.66
N THR A 197 -5.46 -8.34 14.22
CA THR A 197 -6.79 -7.75 14.06
C THR A 197 -7.31 -8.23 12.71
N ALA A 198 -8.49 -8.83 12.72
CA ALA A 198 -9.14 -9.25 11.48
C ALA A 198 -9.18 -8.08 10.46
N PRO A 199 -8.86 -8.32 9.19
CA PRO A 199 -8.90 -7.29 8.17
C PRO A 199 -10.33 -6.73 8.03
N SER A 200 -10.43 -5.45 7.78
CA SER A 200 -11.71 -4.77 7.55
C SER A 200 -11.66 -3.96 6.26
N VAL A 201 -12.79 -3.84 5.58
CA VAL A 201 -12.93 -2.95 4.41
C VAL A 201 -12.90 -1.51 4.90
N THR A 202 -11.95 -0.72 4.42
CA THR A 202 -11.77 0.70 4.81
C THR A 202 -12.32 1.67 3.79
N ALA A 203 -12.31 1.30 2.51
CA ALA A 203 -12.87 2.13 1.44
C ALA A 203 -13.31 1.26 0.26
N THR A 204 -14.30 1.76 -0.49
CA THR A 204 -14.72 1.18 -1.77
C THR A 204 -14.97 2.25 -2.81
N THR A 205 -14.70 1.92 -4.06
CA THR A 205 -15.15 2.66 -5.24
C THR A 205 -15.99 1.72 -6.10
N PRO A 206 -17.26 2.02 -6.35
CA PRO A 206 -18.00 3.13 -5.76
C PRO A 206 -18.24 2.97 -4.24
N ALA A 207 -18.55 4.08 -3.56
CA ALA A 207 -18.99 4.04 -2.19
C ALA A 207 -20.42 3.48 -2.08
N GLN A 208 -20.80 3.04 -0.87
CA GLN A 208 -22.19 2.60 -0.60
C GLN A 208 -23.20 3.70 -0.95
N GLY A 209 -24.18 3.37 -1.78
CA GLY A 209 -25.23 4.27 -2.22
C GLY A 209 -24.81 5.26 -3.30
N ALA A 210 -23.61 5.13 -3.87
CA ALA A 210 -23.18 5.99 -4.96
C ALA A 210 -24.18 5.96 -6.13
N SER A 211 -24.49 7.13 -6.66
CA SER A 211 -25.28 7.30 -7.89
C SER A 211 -24.37 7.78 -9.03
N ASN A 212 -24.73 7.47 -10.26
CA ASN A 212 -23.98 7.88 -11.45
C ASN A 212 -22.57 7.29 -11.58
N PHE A 213 -22.34 6.07 -11.11
CA PHE A 213 -21.09 5.36 -11.35
C PHE A 213 -20.87 5.17 -12.85
N PRO A 214 -19.70 5.50 -13.42
CA PRO A 214 -19.45 5.36 -14.85
C PRO A 214 -19.63 3.92 -15.33
N ALA A 215 -20.29 3.70 -16.45
CA ALA A 215 -20.53 2.36 -17.01
C ALA A 215 -19.23 1.56 -17.28
N ALA A 216 -18.13 2.27 -17.59
CA ALA A 216 -16.79 1.72 -17.79
C ALA A 216 -15.84 2.06 -16.63
N GLY A 217 -16.34 2.43 -15.46
CA GLY A 217 -15.53 2.76 -14.28
C GLY A 217 -14.91 1.52 -13.64
N ASP A 218 -13.69 1.65 -13.16
CA ASP A 218 -13.04 0.60 -12.37
C ASP A 218 -13.59 0.60 -10.94
N LEU A 219 -13.86 -0.59 -10.42
CA LEU A 219 -14.20 -0.78 -9.02
C LEU A 219 -12.91 -0.86 -8.19
N ALA A 220 -12.97 -0.45 -6.93
CA ALA A 220 -11.85 -0.63 -6.02
C ALA A 220 -12.32 -1.01 -4.61
N VAL A 221 -11.49 -1.79 -3.92
CA VAL A 221 -11.68 -2.16 -2.51
C VAL A 221 -10.36 -2.00 -1.79
N SER A 222 -10.39 -1.31 -0.64
CA SER A 222 -9.24 -1.17 0.27
C SER A 222 -9.53 -1.87 1.59
N PHE A 223 -8.52 -2.56 2.11
CA PHE A 223 -8.55 -3.20 3.43
C PHE A 223 -7.62 -2.48 4.41
N SER A 224 -7.86 -2.68 5.70
CA SER A 224 -7.04 -2.13 6.79
C SER A 224 -5.59 -2.63 6.78
N GLU A 225 -5.34 -3.74 6.09
CA GLU A 225 -4.05 -4.43 5.99
C GLU A 225 -3.95 -5.27 4.72
N ALA A 226 -2.78 -5.86 4.47
CA ALA A 226 -2.58 -6.74 3.32
C ALA A 226 -3.33 -8.06 3.51
N VAL A 227 -4.09 -8.49 2.49
CA VAL A 227 -4.87 -9.73 2.49
C VAL A 227 -4.57 -10.57 1.24
N THR A 228 -4.86 -11.85 1.35
CA THR A 228 -4.89 -12.81 0.24
C THR A 228 -6.34 -13.14 -0.10
N LEU A 229 -6.67 -13.15 -1.38
CA LEU A 229 -8.00 -13.41 -1.89
C LEU A 229 -8.08 -14.79 -2.54
N SER A 230 -9.04 -15.58 -2.10
CA SER A 230 -9.44 -16.79 -2.80
C SER A 230 -10.36 -16.46 -3.99
N SER A 231 -10.44 -17.36 -4.96
CA SER A 231 -11.32 -17.17 -6.14
C SER A 231 -12.76 -16.86 -5.72
N GLY A 232 -13.34 -15.81 -6.32
CA GLY A 232 -14.68 -15.32 -6.01
C GLY A 232 -14.79 -14.52 -4.72
N ALA A 233 -13.70 -13.95 -4.21
CA ALA A 233 -13.73 -13.03 -3.07
C ALA A 233 -14.58 -11.78 -3.35
N PHE A 234 -14.59 -11.30 -4.58
CA PHE A 234 -15.48 -10.25 -5.05
C PHE A 234 -16.50 -10.81 -6.04
N ALA A 235 -17.75 -10.38 -5.91
CA ALA A 235 -18.84 -10.72 -6.82
C ALA A 235 -19.66 -9.46 -7.13
N LEU A 236 -19.95 -9.22 -8.41
CA LEU A 236 -20.77 -8.10 -8.86
C LEU A 236 -22.04 -8.62 -9.50
N SER A 237 -23.17 -8.15 -9.02
CA SER A 237 -24.50 -8.44 -9.58
C SER A 237 -25.24 -7.15 -9.89
N CYS A 238 -25.73 -7.03 -11.11
CA CYS A 238 -26.42 -5.85 -11.60
C CYS A 238 -27.82 -6.20 -12.14
N SER A 239 -28.73 -5.23 -12.11
CA SER A 239 -30.15 -5.46 -12.44
C SER A 239 -30.42 -5.77 -13.91
N GLN A 240 -29.54 -5.35 -14.81
CA GLN A 240 -29.67 -5.62 -16.27
C GLN A 240 -28.53 -6.52 -16.76
N SER A 241 -27.27 -6.22 -16.36
CA SER A 241 -26.08 -7.01 -16.75
C SER A 241 -26.01 -8.37 -16.04
N GLY A 242 -26.82 -8.62 -15.01
CA GLY A 242 -26.78 -9.85 -14.22
C GLY A 242 -25.49 -10.00 -13.43
N THR A 243 -24.93 -11.22 -13.40
CA THR A 243 -23.61 -11.46 -12.77
C THR A 243 -22.51 -11.03 -13.72
N VAL A 244 -21.68 -10.07 -13.28
CA VAL A 244 -20.61 -9.49 -14.09
C VAL A 244 -19.27 -10.16 -13.71
N PRO A 245 -18.55 -10.73 -14.68
CA PRO A 245 -17.22 -11.28 -14.45
C PRO A 245 -16.22 -10.19 -14.03
N LEU A 246 -15.43 -10.47 -13.00
CA LEU A 246 -14.45 -9.56 -12.43
C LEU A 246 -13.02 -10.08 -12.62
N SER A 247 -12.08 -9.16 -12.82
CA SER A 247 -10.64 -9.42 -12.82
C SER A 247 -9.96 -8.55 -11.76
N TYR A 248 -9.16 -9.16 -10.88
CA TYR A 248 -8.47 -8.47 -9.79
C TYR A 248 -7.22 -9.23 -9.33
N PRO A 249 -6.23 -8.57 -8.68
CA PRO A 249 -5.06 -9.22 -8.07
C PRO A 249 -5.48 -10.20 -6.96
N SER A 250 -4.66 -11.20 -6.68
CA SER A 250 -4.92 -12.19 -5.63
C SER A 250 -4.43 -11.79 -4.24
N SER A 251 -3.65 -10.72 -4.10
CA SER A 251 -3.12 -10.25 -2.80
C SER A 251 -2.79 -8.76 -2.82
N GLY A 252 -2.84 -8.12 -1.64
CA GLY A 252 -2.56 -6.71 -1.43
C GLY A 252 -3.46 -6.11 -0.36
N SER A 253 -3.33 -4.81 -0.10
CA SER A 253 -4.27 -4.05 0.75
C SER A 253 -5.22 -3.16 -0.06
N GLN A 254 -4.94 -2.96 -1.34
CA GLN A 254 -5.77 -2.20 -2.28
C GLN A 254 -5.95 -3.01 -3.56
N PHE A 255 -7.18 -3.13 -4.00
CA PHE A 255 -7.57 -3.93 -5.15
C PHE A 255 -8.30 -3.07 -6.17
N ALA A 256 -7.69 -2.90 -7.35
CA ALA A 256 -8.39 -2.47 -8.54
C ALA A 256 -9.12 -3.68 -9.14
N ILE A 257 -10.42 -3.52 -9.40
CA ILE A 257 -11.29 -4.59 -9.87
C ILE A 257 -11.89 -4.14 -11.21
N SER A 258 -11.49 -4.79 -12.28
CA SER A 258 -11.99 -4.48 -13.62
C SER A 258 -13.16 -5.37 -13.99
N THR A 259 -14.16 -4.78 -14.60
CA THR A 259 -15.24 -5.50 -15.28
C THR A 259 -14.80 -5.83 -16.71
N ASN A 260 -15.06 -7.04 -17.19
CA ASN A 260 -14.66 -7.44 -18.56
C ASN A 260 -15.50 -6.76 -19.65
N SER A 261 -16.56 -6.06 -19.28
CA SER A 261 -17.44 -5.28 -20.16
C SER A 261 -18.03 -4.09 -19.40
N ALA A 262 -18.39 -3.04 -20.12
CA ALA A 262 -19.10 -1.92 -19.53
C ALA A 262 -20.45 -2.37 -18.94
N LEU A 263 -20.82 -1.79 -17.81
CA LEU A 263 -22.09 -2.00 -17.14
C LEU A 263 -23.23 -1.34 -17.94
N ALA A 264 -24.46 -1.82 -17.77
CA ALA A 264 -25.60 -1.20 -18.45
C ALA A 264 -25.95 0.15 -17.80
N ALA A 265 -26.22 1.12 -18.64
CA ALA A 265 -26.56 2.47 -18.20
C ALA A 265 -27.85 2.49 -17.35
N GLY A 266 -27.82 3.20 -16.23
CA GLY A 266 -28.95 3.36 -15.32
C GLY A 266 -29.27 2.13 -14.47
N GLU A 267 -28.48 1.05 -14.55
CA GLU A 267 -28.73 -0.12 -13.73
C GLU A 267 -28.28 0.05 -12.28
N SER A 268 -28.89 -0.74 -11.39
CA SER A 268 -28.46 -0.85 -10.01
C SER A 268 -27.58 -2.08 -9.85
N CYS A 269 -26.43 -1.92 -9.22
CA CYS A 269 -25.46 -2.97 -8.98
C CYS A 269 -25.18 -3.16 -7.49
N ASN A 270 -24.71 -4.34 -7.14
CA ASN A 270 -24.26 -4.69 -5.82
C ASN A 270 -22.91 -5.43 -5.90
N LEU A 271 -21.85 -4.82 -5.35
CA LEU A 271 -20.55 -5.44 -5.16
C LEU A 271 -20.54 -6.14 -3.79
N SER A 272 -20.42 -7.45 -3.80
CA SER A 272 -20.27 -8.27 -2.59
C SER A 272 -18.82 -8.62 -2.35
N ILE A 273 -18.37 -8.50 -1.10
CA ILE A 273 -17.05 -8.90 -0.61
C ILE A 273 -17.29 -10.04 0.37
N LEU A 274 -16.88 -11.26 0.01
CA LEU A 274 -17.14 -12.48 0.79
C LEU A 274 -16.03 -12.67 1.84
N ALA A 275 -16.34 -12.43 3.10
CA ALA A 275 -15.40 -12.47 4.22
C ALA A 275 -14.60 -13.78 4.28
N ALA A 276 -15.26 -14.93 4.11
CA ALA A 276 -14.62 -16.25 4.14
C ALA A 276 -13.60 -16.49 3.00
N ARG A 277 -13.51 -15.60 2.02
CA ARG A 277 -12.59 -15.67 0.89
C ARG A 277 -11.47 -14.62 0.94
N VAL A 278 -11.43 -13.84 2.01
CA VAL A 278 -10.41 -12.82 2.30
C VAL A 278 -9.69 -13.26 3.57
N SER A 279 -8.38 -13.40 3.55
CA SER A 279 -7.58 -13.73 4.74
C SER A 279 -6.32 -12.87 4.79
N ASP A 280 -5.95 -12.43 5.98
CA ASP A 280 -4.63 -11.85 6.23
C ASP A 280 -3.54 -12.93 6.32
N ALA A 281 -2.30 -12.51 6.58
CA ALA A 281 -1.17 -13.41 6.74
C ALA A 281 -1.31 -14.35 7.97
N GLY A 282 -2.08 -13.93 8.99
CA GLY A 282 -2.39 -14.71 10.19
C GLY A 282 -3.60 -15.65 10.02
N GLY A 283 -4.25 -15.65 8.86
CA GLY A 283 -5.42 -16.46 8.57
C GLY A 283 -6.73 -15.91 9.15
N ALA A 284 -6.74 -14.67 9.66
CA ALA A 284 -7.99 -14.04 10.09
C ALA A 284 -8.79 -13.52 8.88
N HIS A 285 -10.11 -13.52 9.02
CA HIS A 285 -11.05 -13.08 7.99
C HIS A 285 -11.83 -11.85 8.46
N PRO A 286 -12.35 -10.99 7.56
CA PRO A 286 -13.32 -9.97 7.95
C PRO A 286 -14.47 -10.57 8.77
N ALA A 287 -14.98 -9.81 9.75
CA ALA A 287 -16.00 -10.31 10.67
C ALA A 287 -17.32 -10.70 9.98
N GLN A 288 -17.61 -10.12 8.82
CA GLN A 288 -18.80 -10.40 8.02
C GLN A 288 -18.59 -10.01 6.56
N ASP A 289 -19.45 -10.53 5.68
CA ASP A 289 -19.52 -10.10 4.29
C ASP A 289 -19.88 -8.61 4.19
N SER A 290 -19.32 -7.93 3.19
CA SER A 290 -19.69 -6.55 2.87
C SER A 290 -20.46 -6.50 1.55
N SER A 291 -21.42 -5.59 1.47
CA SER A 291 -22.31 -5.43 0.32
C SER A 291 -22.44 -3.95 -0.01
N ILE A 292 -22.03 -3.57 -1.20
CA ILE A 292 -21.94 -2.18 -1.67
C ILE A 292 -22.91 -1.98 -2.81
N ALA A 293 -24.06 -1.40 -2.51
CA ALA A 293 -25.05 -1.04 -3.52
C ALA A 293 -24.71 0.30 -4.17
N PHE A 294 -24.84 0.39 -5.49
CA PHE A 294 -24.64 1.61 -6.26
C PHE A 294 -25.49 1.61 -7.53
N SER A 295 -25.63 2.77 -8.17
CA SER A 295 -26.30 2.89 -9.47
C SER A 295 -25.32 3.35 -10.53
N VAL A 296 -25.38 2.71 -11.69
CA VAL A 296 -24.66 3.14 -12.90
C VAL A 296 -25.32 4.38 -13.46
N ALA A 297 -24.54 5.28 -14.00
CA ALA A 297 -25.07 6.48 -14.68
C ALA A 297 -26.15 6.10 -15.70
N SER A 298 -27.28 6.76 -15.66
CA SER A 298 -28.39 6.53 -16.61
C SER A 298 -27.91 6.93 -18.01
N GLY A 299 -27.58 5.94 -18.84
CA GLY A 299 -26.98 6.21 -20.12
C GLY A 299 -27.94 6.84 -21.10
N THR A 300 -27.71 7.98 -21.43
CA THR A 300 -27.36 8.56 -22.69
C THR A 300 -26.24 9.57 -22.38
N GLY A 301 -25.01 9.03 -22.18
CA GLY A 301 -23.82 9.82 -21.95
C GLY A 301 -23.81 10.60 -20.64
N GLY A 302 -23.07 10.11 -19.69
CA GLY A 302 -22.92 10.70 -18.36
C GLY A 302 -22.13 11.99 -18.26
N GLY A 303 -22.36 12.92 -19.14
CA GLY A 303 -22.09 14.32 -18.90
C GLY A 303 -23.38 14.93 -18.39
N GLY A 304 -23.44 15.36 -17.13
CA GLY A 304 -24.60 16.04 -16.59
C GLY A 304 -25.11 17.16 -17.51
N SER A 305 -26.32 17.64 -17.28
CA SER A 305 -26.83 18.83 -17.97
C SER A 305 -25.81 19.99 -17.72
N GLY A 306 -25.28 20.60 -18.79
CA GLY A 306 -24.35 21.69 -18.69
C GLY A 306 -22.97 21.43 -19.33
N TYR A 307 -21.90 21.79 -18.66
CA TYR A 307 -20.53 21.79 -19.20
C TYR A 307 -20.09 20.43 -19.78
N TYR A 308 -20.41 19.33 -19.10
CA TYR A 308 -20.02 17.98 -19.51
C TYR A 308 -21.09 17.21 -20.31
N SER A 309 -22.13 17.88 -20.82
CA SER A 309 -23.25 17.22 -21.54
C SER A 309 -22.80 16.39 -22.75
N ARG A 310 -21.64 16.70 -23.34
CA ARG A 310 -21.10 16.01 -24.53
C ARG A 310 -20.15 14.86 -24.19
N VAL A 311 -19.85 14.63 -22.91
CA VAL A 311 -18.92 13.60 -22.47
C VAL A 311 -19.54 12.21 -22.59
N ASN A 312 -18.83 11.29 -23.24
CA ASN A 312 -19.26 9.93 -23.52
C ASN A 312 -18.54 8.94 -22.60
N THR A 313 -19.25 8.38 -21.63
CA THR A 313 -18.73 7.42 -20.65
C THR A 313 -18.87 5.96 -21.06
N SER A 314 -19.22 5.66 -22.33
CA SER A 314 -19.49 4.30 -22.80
C SER A 314 -18.29 3.36 -22.81
N SER A 315 -17.07 3.92 -22.80
CA SER A 315 -15.82 3.19 -22.62
C SER A 315 -14.71 4.13 -22.12
N PRO A 316 -13.62 3.62 -21.51
CA PRO A 316 -12.50 4.46 -21.09
C PRO A 316 -11.91 5.30 -22.24
N SER A 317 -11.79 4.74 -23.44
CA SER A 317 -11.26 5.47 -24.59
C SER A 317 -12.22 6.55 -25.10
N GLN A 318 -13.54 6.32 -25.09
CA GLN A 318 -14.52 7.34 -25.42
C GLN A 318 -14.59 8.43 -24.34
N LEU A 319 -14.49 8.05 -23.06
CA LEU A 319 -14.43 9.01 -21.95
C LEU A 319 -13.20 9.90 -22.10
N ARG A 320 -12.00 9.33 -22.27
CA ARG A 320 -10.75 10.07 -22.46
C ARG A 320 -10.87 11.10 -23.60
N CYS A 321 -11.28 10.64 -24.76
CA CYS A 321 -11.39 11.46 -25.96
C CYS A 321 -12.47 12.55 -25.80
N SER A 322 -13.65 12.24 -25.29
CA SER A 322 -14.74 13.22 -25.14
C SER A 322 -14.45 14.24 -24.03
N LEU A 323 -13.74 13.86 -22.98
CA LEU A 323 -13.21 14.81 -22.00
C LEU A 323 -12.21 15.76 -22.62
N HIS A 324 -11.21 15.26 -23.37
CA HIS A 324 -10.28 16.10 -24.11
C HIS A 324 -11.02 17.12 -25.00
N GLU A 325 -11.98 16.64 -25.82
CA GLU A 325 -12.80 17.51 -26.69
C GLU A 325 -13.62 18.55 -25.92
N THR A 326 -14.01 18.26 -24.68
CA THR A 326 -14.80 19.16 -23.83
C THR A 326 -13.93 20.23 -23.16
N ILE A 327 -12.70 19.90 -22.74
CA ILE A 327 -11.86 20.80 -21.94
C ILE A 327 -10.75 21.50 -22.75
N LYS A 328 -10.52 21.12 -24.00
CA LYS A 328 -9.55 21.79 -24.88
C LYS A 328 -10.00 23.19 -25.29
N GLY A 329 -9.07 23.99 -25.81
CA GLY A 329 -9.39 25.28 -26.41
C GLY A 329 -9.74 26.38 -25.39
N HIS A 330 -9.23 26.30 -24.17
CA HIS A 330 -9.46 27.33 -23.14
C HIS A 330 -8.80 28.66 -23.47
N THR A 331 -9.26 29.76 -22.84
CA THR A 331 -8.64 31.08 -22.94
C THR A 331 -7.26 31.08 -22.29
N VAL A 332 -6.22 31.41 -23.06
CA VAL A 332 -4.83 31.40 -22.62
C VAL A 332 -4.41 32.78 -22.13
N TYR A 333 -3.94 32.88 -20.91
CA TYR A 333 -3.39 34.10 -20.31
C TYR A 333 -1.88 34.11 -20.31
N PRO A 334 -1.19 35.28 -20.42
CA PRO A 334 0.25 35.30 -20.35
C PRO A 334 0.75 34.88 -18.97
N TYR A 335 1.91 34.21 -18.94
CA TYR A 335 2.54 33.81 -17.67
C TYR A 335 2.83 35.03 -16.79
N SER A 336 3.34 36.11 -17.38
CA SER A 336 3.53 37.41 -16.72
C SER A 336 3.19 38.53 -17.70
N SER A 337 2.62 39.61 -17.20
CA SER A 337 2.35 40.84 -17.97
C SER A 337 2.49 42.05 -17.07
N SER A 338 2.92 43.15 -17.63
CA SER A 338 2.96 44.45 -16.95
C SER A 338 1.57 45.10 -16.90
N SER A 339 0.63 44.63 -17.70
CA SER A 339 -0.75 45.14 -17.76
C SER A 339 -1.73 44.01 -18.05
N GLY A 340 -2.94 44.14 -17.53
CA GLY A 340 -4.01 43.17 -17.74
C GLY A 340 -3.86 41.87 -16.94
N THR A 341 -4.82 40.96 -17.16
CA THR A 341 -4.90 39.68 -16.50
C THR A 341 -3.78 38.73 -16.95
N ASN A 342 -3.15 38.07 -16.00
CA ASN A 342 -2.10 37.08 -16.20
C ASN A 342 -2.22 35.99 -15.14
N THR A 343 -1.37 34.96 -15.18
CA THR A 343 -1.50 33.86 -14.25
C THR A 343 -1.35 34.25 -12.77
N TRP A 344 -0.59 35.30 -12.44
CA TRP A 344 -0.55 35.80 -11.06
C TRP A 344 -1.92 36.29 -10.59
N THR A 345 -2.62 37.07 -11.44
CA THR A 345 -3.94 37.63 -11.11
C THR A 345 -4.93 36.51 -10.82
N ILE A 346 -4.95 35.50 -11.67
CA ILE A 346 -5.89 34.38 -11.55
C ILE A 346 -5.58 33.54 -10.30
N LEU A 347 -4.32 33.18 -10.10
CA LEU A 347 -3.91 32.32 -8.99
C LEU A 347 -4.04 33.00 -7.62
N GLU A 348 -3.81 34.33 -7.52
CA GLU A 348 -4.00 35.04 -6.27
C GLU A 348 -5.47 35.20 -5.85
N ILE A 349 -6.39 34.99 -6.78
CA ILE A 349 -7.81 34.85 -6.48
C ILE A 349 -8.14 33.38 -6.15
N ALA A 350 -7.63 32.44 -6.95
CA ALA A 350 -7.92 31.02 -6.83
C ALA A 350 -7.33 30.37 -5.56
N ASP A 351 -6.15 30.83 -5.15
CA ASP A 351 -5.43 30.32 -3.97
C ASP A 351 -5.52 31.32 -2.78
N GLU A 352 -6.58 32.13 -2.73
CA GLU A 352 -6.80 33.14 -1.67
C GLU A 352 -6.87 32.47 -0.29
N ASP A 353 -6.23 33.12 0.70
CA ASP A 353 -6.34 32.70 2.11
C ASP A 353 -7.79 32.90 2.60
N PRO A 354 -8.51 31.86 3.00
CA PRO A 354 -9.91 31.97 3.41
C PRO A 354 -10.13 32.88 4.62
N ASN A 355 -9.07 33.18 5.37
CA ASN A 355 -9.12 34.07 6.54
C ASN A 355 -8.69 35.52 6.22
N ASN A 356 -8.12 35.78 5.04
CA ASN A 356 -7.61 37.11 4.67
C ASN A 356 -7.48 37.30 3.15
N SER A 357 -8.42 38.00 2.54
CA SER A 357 -8.47 38.24 1.10
C SER A 357 -7.29 39.03 0.51
N GLY A 358 -6.48 39.69 1.33
CA GLY A 358 -5.22 40.32 0.92
C GLY A 358 -4.03 39.34 0.82
N ARG A 359 -4.25 38.07 1.08
CA ARG A 359 -3.22 37.06 1.18
C ARG A 359 -3.58 35.79 0.36
N ILE A 360 -2.59 34.97 0.13
CA ILE A 360 -2.75 33.62 -0.45
C ILE A 360 -2.33 32.56 0.57
N LEU A 361 -2.86 31.36 0.43
CA LEU A 361 -2.43 30.20 1.19
C LEU A 361 -1.68 29.26 0.25
N ASP A 362 -0.37 29.10 0.48
CA ASP A 362 0.46 28.31 -0.42
C ASP A 362 0.20 26.80 -0.30
N ALA A 363 0.28 26.09 -1.43
CA ALA A 363 -0.16 24.71 -1.50
C ALA A 363 0.78 23.71 -0.81
N TYR A 364 2.09 23.96 -0.73
CA TYR A 364 3.04 23.01 -0.16
C TYR A 364 3.36 23.25 1.32
N ARG A 365 3.56 24.48 1.70
CA ARG A 365 3.94 24.82 3.08
C ARG A 365 2.74 25.13 3.96
N ASN A 366 1.58 25.40 3.36
CA ASN A 366 0.38 25.91 4.03
C ASN A 366 0.63 27.24 4.73
N ARG A 367 1.49 28.09 4.16
CA ARG A 367 1.82 29.39 4.70
C ARG A 367 0.99 30.48 4.03
N SER A 368 0.56 31.45 4.84
CA SER A 368 -0.12 32.64 4.35
C SER A 368 0.88 33.71 3.92
N TYR A 369 0.77 34.20 2.67
CA TYR A 369 1.63 35.23 2.07
C TYR A 369 0.81 36.41 1.60
N ALA A 370 1.36 37.63 1.72
CA ALA A 370 0.73 38.84 1.16
C ALA A 370 0.74 38.79 -0.36
N LYS A 371 -0.42 39.00 -0.98
CA LYS A 371 -0.55 39.11 -2.44
C LYS A 371 0.36 40.21 -2.97
N VAL A 372 0.92 40.01 -4.15
CA VAL A 372 1.84 40.93 -4.84
C VAL A 372 3.15 41.16 -4.09
N ALA A 373 3.10 41.60 -2.83
CA ALA A 373 4.28 41.99 -2.04
C ALA A 373 5.26 40.86 -1.79
N ASP A 374 4.73 39.62 -1.62
CA ASP A 374 5.52 38.42 -1.34
C ASP A 374 5.77 37.53 -2.56
N ARG A 375 5.49 38.04 -3.79
CA ARG A 375 5.85 37.29 -5.02
C ARG A 375 7.36 37.14 -5.14
N ALA A 376 7.80 36.00 -5.61
CA ALA A 376 9.22 35.79 -5.95
C ALA A 376 9.72 36.81 -6.94
N GLY A 377 10.93 37.35 -6.71
CA GLY A 377 11.54 38.44 -7.49
C GLY A 377 11.22 39.86 -6.98
N SER A 378 10.38 40.02 -5.96
CA SER A 378 10.05 41.30 -5.34
C SER A 378 10.64 41.40 -3.93
N GLY A 379 11.90 41.89 -3.80
CA GLY A 379 12.54 42.10 -2.49
C GLY A 379 13.14 40.85 -1.84
N SER A 380 13.50 40.95 -0.54
CA SER A 380 14.10 39.89 0.28
C SER A 380 13.05 39.21 1.17
N GLY A 381 13.35 38.01 1.62
CA GLY A 381 12.52 37.22 2.56
C GLY A 381 11.88 35.99 1.95
N LEU A 382 11.01 35.33 2.74
CA LEU A 382 10.26 34.19 2.27
C LEU A 382 9.23 34.63 1.23
N LYS A 383 9.22 33.97 0.10
CA LYS A 383 8.44 34.34 -1.08
C LYS A 383 7.68 33.12 -1.63
N TYR A 384 6.55 33.39 -2.28
CA TYR A 384 5.84 32.36 -3.04
C TYR A 384 6.10 32.52 -4.54
N ASN A 385 6.00 31.37 -5.24
CA ASN A 385 6.20 31.25 -6.68
C ASN A 385 5.04 30.46 -7.30
N ARG A 386 5.00 30.39 -8.62
CA ARG A 386 4.06 29.53 -9.36
C ARG A 386 4.71 28.17 -9.60
N GLU A 387 4.17 27.16 -8.98
CA GLU A 387 4.54 25.77 -9.16
C GLU A 387 3.85 25.20 -10.39
N HIS A 388 4.62 24.57 -11.26
CA HIS A 388 4.11 23.71 -12.30
C HIS A 388 3.93 22.30 -11.73
N SER A 389 2.71 21.91 -11.32
CA SER A 389 2.44 20.57 -10.78
C SER A 389 2.85 19.47 -11.77
N TRP A 390 2.69 19.70 -13.06
CA TRP A 390 3.42 19.01 -14.13
C TRP A 390 4.66 19.83 -14.47
N PRO A 391 5.90 19.37 -14.19
CA PRO A 391 7.10 20.16 -14.47
C PRO A 391 7.19 20.57 -15.93
N ASN A 392 7.37 21.84 -16.19
CA ASN A 392 7.42 22.37 -17.55
C ASN A 392 8.53 21.73 -18.41
N SER A 393 9.63 21.31 -17.81
CA SER A 393 10.71 20.59 -18.49
C SER A 393 10.32 19.20 -19.01
N LEU A 394 9.13 18.73 -18.64
CA LEU A 394 8.55 17.46 -19.09
C LEU A 394 7.47 17.75 -20.15
N GLY A 395 7.87 18.33 -21.29
CA GLY A 395 7.01 18.48 -22.47
C GLY A 395 6.74 19.90 -22.98
N PHE A 396 6.89 20.97 -22.18
CA PHE A 396 6.51 22.34 -22.58
C PHE A 396 7.39 23.44 -21.96
N GLY A 397 8.69 23.35 -22.10
CA GLY A 397 9.72 24.14 -21.43
C GLY A 397 9.71 25.67 -21.66
N SER A 398 8.76 26.25 -22.40
CA SER A 398 8.71 27.68 -22.71
C SER A 398 7.34 28.29 -22.44
N ALA A 399 7.34 29.52 -21.91
CA ALA A 399 6.10 30.32 -21.71
C ALA A 399 5.49 30.83 -23.01
N THR A 400 6.24 30.73 -24.11
CA THR A 400 5.83 31.18 -25.45
C THR A 400 5.90 30.01 -26.40
N GLY A 401 4.81 29.74 -27.10
CA GLY A 401 4.69 28.67 -28.06
C GLY A 401 5.29 28.99 -29.44
N ASP A 402 5.12 28.10 -30.39
CA ASP A 402 5.71 28.14 -31.74
C ASP A 402 5.17 29.27 -32.64
N LYS A 403 4.09 29.92 -32.24
CA LYS A 403 3.51 31.09 -32.91
C LYS A 403 3.82 32.42 -32.20
N GLY A 404 4.67 32.40 -31.17
CA GLY A 404 5.03 33.61 -30.42
C GLY A 404 3.94 34.12 -29.45
N LEU A 405 2.90 33.32 -29.23
CA LEU A 405 1.80 33.58 -28.29
C LEU A 405 2.03 32.88 -26.96
N PRO A 406 1.35 33.29 -25.86
CA PRO A 406 1.38 32.55 -24.61
C PRO A 406 1.09 31.07 -24.86
N TYR A 407 1.87 30.20 -24.23
CA TYR A 407 1.79 28.76 -24.47
C TYR A 407 0.85 28.11 -23.45
N ALA A 408 -0.25 27.56 -23.94
CA ALA A 408 -1.34 27.03 -23.13
C ALA A 408 -0.86 26.10 -22.02
N PRO A 409 -0.08 25.01 -22.28
CA PRO A 409 0.33 24.10 -21.22
C PRO A 409 1.26 24.72 -20.17
N TYR A 410 1.97 25.80 -20.50
CA TYR A 410 2.85 26.50 -19.56
C TYR A 410 2.09 27.45 -18.63
N THR A 411 0.95 27.96 -19.07
CA THR A 411 0.21 29.02 -18.38
C THR A 411 -1.13 28.55 -17.81
N ASP A 412 -1.45 27.28 -17.94
CA ASP A 412 -2.71 26.69 -17.49
C ASP A 412 -2.84 26.75 -15.98
N THR A 413 -3.84 27.49 -15.49
CA THR A 413 -4.03 27.73 -14.05
C THR A 413 -4.72 26.58 -13.33
N HIS A 414 -5.23 25.56 -14.04
CA HIS A 414 -5.64 24.32 -13.40
C HIS A 414 -4.47 23.49 -12.84
N MET A 415 -3.27 23.62 -13.42
CA MET A 415 -2.08 22.91 -12.93
C MET A 415 -1.06 23.80 -12.24
N LEU A 416 -1.13 25.13 -12.41
CA LEU A 416 -0.31 26.08 -11.68
C LEU A 416 -0.87 26.31 -10.28
N TYR A 417 -0.01 26.23 -9.25
CA TYR A 417 -0.35 26.55 -7.86
C TYR A 417 0.63 27.57 -7.29
N LEU A 418 0.17 28.39 -6.35
CA LEU A 418 1.07 29.23 -5.58
C LEU A 418 1.72 28.43 -4.45
N THR A 419 3.04 28.41 -4.41
CA THR A 419 3.81 27.64 -3.42
C THR A 419 5.00 28.44 -2.90
N ASP A 420 5.43 28.11 -1.66
CA ASP A 420 6.71 28.59 -1.12
C ASP A 420 7.84 28.27 -2.10
N SER A 421 8.67 29.27 -2.43
CA SER A 421 9.73 29.15 -3.44
C SER A 421 10.79 28.09 -3.06
N ALA A 422 11.05 27.87 -1.76
CA ALA A 422 12.00 26.84 -1.32
C ALA A 422 11.40 25.43 -1.45
N TRP A 423 10.11 25.26 -1.09
CA TRP A 423 9.41 23.97 -1.26
C TRP A 423 9.23 23.64 -2.74
N ASN A 424 8.96 24.65 -3.58
CA ASN A 424 8.94 24.50 -5.04
C ASN A 424 10.31 24.05 -5.58
N ALA A 425 11.40 24.68 -5.15
CA ALA A 425 12.75 24.27 -5.54
C ALA A 425 13.09 22.85 -5.07
N ASP A 426 12.68 22.47 -3.87
CA ASP A 426 12.87 21.13 -3.33
C ASP A 426 12.06 20.06 -4.08
N ARG A 427 10.86 20.40 -4.56
CA ARG A 427 10.11 19.54 -5.45
C ARG A 427 10.84 19.37 -6.79
N GLY A 428 11.32 20.43 -7.40
CA GLY A 428 12.07 20.37 -8.66
C GLY A 428 11.30 19.68 -9.78
N ASN A 429 11.90 18.68 -10.42
CA ASN A 429 11.25 17.86 -11.46
C ASN A 429 10.91 16.43 -11.00
N LYS A 430 10.83 16.21 -9.70
CA LYS A 430 10.53 14.89 -9.14
C LYS A 430 9.08 14.49 -9.45
N PRO A 431 8.81 13.21 -9.77
CA PRO A 431 7.45 12.71 -9.82
C PRO A 431 6.81 12.75 -8.43
N TYR A 432 5.49 12.88 -8.42
CA TYR A 432 4.70 12.65 -7.22
C TYR A 432 4.65 11.17 -6.90
N ALA A 433 5.13 10.80 -5.72
CA ALA A 433 5.14 9.43 -5.24
C ALA A 433 5.25 9.40 -3.72
N ASN A 434 4.69 8.37 -3.08
CA ASN A 434 4.86 8.16 -1.66
C ASN A 434 6.35 8.00 -1.31
N CYS A 435 6.71 8.46 -0.12
CA CYS A 435 8.02 8.21 0.43
C CYS A 435 8.10 6.77 0.93
N ASP A 436 9.04 6.01 0.40
CA ASP A 436 9.32 4.63 0.81
C ASP A 436 10.53 4.52 1.75
N SER A 437 11.52 5.41 1.58
CA SER A 437 12.73 5.46 2.41
C SER A 437 13.57 6.70 2.12
N ASN A 438 14.39 7.11 3.09
CA ASN A 438 15.39 8.17 2.95
C ASN A 438 14.84 9.52 2.44
N CYS A 439 13.65 9.91 2.91
CA CYS A 439 13.04 11.18 2.58
C CYS A 439 13.34 12.24 3.65
N GLY A 440 13.61 13.45 3.19
CA GLY A 440 13.71 14.63 4.03
C GLY A 440 12.33 15.30 4.19
N GLU A 441 12.00 15.67 5.41
CA GLU A 441 10.77 16.41 5.69
C GLU A 441 10.80 17.81 5.12
N ARG A 442 9.63 18.26 4.65
CA ARG A 442 9.28 19.65 4.37
C ARG A 442 8.01 19.99 5.12
N ALA A 443 8.18 20.52 6.33
CA ALA A 443 7.10 20.78 7.28
C ALA A 443 6.06 21.75 6.73
N THR A 444 4.81 21.61 7.16
CA THR A 444 3.71 22.53 6.89
C THR A 444 3.46 23.43 8.09
N GLU A 445 2.99 24.65 7.84
CA GLU A 445 2.49 25.57 8.88
C GLU A 445 1.00 25.29 9.17
N ALA A 446 0.59 25.56 10.40
CA ALA A 446 -0.83 25.43 10.77
C ALA A 446 -1.59 26.69 10.34
N ASN A 447 -2.44 26.59 9.31
CA ASN A 447 -3.31 27.67 8.83
C ASN A 447 -4.65 27.09 8.36
N ALA A 448 -5.71 27.85 8.47
CA ALA A 448 -7.06 27.50 8.02
C ALA A 448 -7.55 26.15 8.56
N GLY A 449 -7.09 25.74 9.73
CA GLY A 449 -7.46 24.47 10.36
C GLY A 449 -6.68 23.24 9.88
N PHE A 450 -5.70 23.41 8.99
CA PHE A 450 -4.91 22.35 8.38
C PHE A 450 -3.41 22.57 8.57
N GLY A 451 -2.60 21.57 8.21
CA GLY A 451 -1.14 21.64 8.28
C GLY A 451 -0.59 21.42 9.69
N GLY A 452 0.54 22.07 10.01
CA GLY A 452 1.21 21.93 11.30
C GLY A 452 1.93 20.60 11.47
N GLY A 453 2.29 19.93 10.39
CA GLY A 453 3.04 18.68 10.41
C GLY A 453 4.49 18.90 10.82
N SER A 454 5.05 17.99 11.63
CA SER A 454 6.45 17.99 12.00
C SER A 454 6.95 16.60 12.41
N GLY A 455 8.14 16.21 11.93
CA GLY A 455 9.04 15.21 12.49
C GLY A 455 8.73 13.74 12.27
N ALA A 456 7.51 13.33 12.01
CA ALA A 456 7.15 11.91 11.91
C ALA A 456 6.50 11.56 10.57
N TYR A 457 7.12 10.66 9.81
CA TYR A 457 6.52 10.07 8.63
C TYR A 457 5.46 9.00 9.04
N PRO A 458 4.29 8.92 8.35
CA PRO A 458 3.87 9.74 7.21
C PRO A 458 3.42 11.16 7.56
N GLY A 459 3.01 11.49 8.72
CA GLY A 459 2.65 12.82 9.24
C GLY A 459 1.95 13.76 8.25
N ASN A 460 1.75 15.00 8.68
CA ASN A 460 1.07 16.03 7.87
C ASN A 460 2.08 17.02 7.25
N SER A 461 3.18 16.49 6.71
CA SER A 461 4.25 17.22 6.03
C SER A 461 4.44 16.70 4.62
N ASN A 462 5.13 17.50 3.76
CA ASN A 462 5.65 16.95 2.50
C ASN A 462 6.96 16.20 2.76
N TRP A 463 7.27 15.23 1.90
CA TRP A 463 8.48 14.42 2.01
C TRP A 463 9.22 14.36 0.68
N VAL A 464 10.53 14.63 0.72
CA VAL A 464 11.37 14.76 -0.47
C VAL A 464 12.45 13.71 -0.46
N ARG A 465 12.51 12.88 -1.50
CA ARG A 465 13.62 11.97 -1.78
C ARG A 465 14.45 12.51 -2.95
N THR A 466 15.77 12.57 -2.76
CA THR A 466 16.75 12.91 -3.81
C THR A 466 17.14 11.66 -4.62
N PRO A 467 17.73 11.83 -5.83
CA PRO A 467 18.05 13.07 -6.53
C PRO A 467 16.84 13.76 -7.18
N ASP A 468 17.06 14.86 -7.90
CA ASP A 468 16.04 15.49 -8.75
C ASP A 468 15.68 14.59 -9.94
N GLY A 469 14.54 14.84 -10.59
CA GLY A 469 14.03 14.05 -11.71
C GLY A 469 13.50 12.68 -11.31
N ASN A 470 13.53 11.72 -12.23
CA ASN A 470 12.89 10.40 -12.09
C ASN A 470 13.46 9.51 -10.97
N GLY A 471 14.69 9.76 -10.50
CA GLY A 471 15.29 9.03 -9.38
C GLY A 471 14.77 9.46 -8.01
N GLY A 472 14.18 10.65 -7.89
CA GLY A 472 13.61 11.18 -6.66
C GLY A 472 12.11 11.00 -6.54
N SER A 473 11.55 11.58 -5.49
CA SER A 473 10.10 11.63 -5.23
C SER A 473 9.74 12.88 -4.44
N PHE A 474 8.55 13.36 -4.65
CA PHE A 474 7.93 14.36 -3.79
C PHE A 474 6.57 13.84 -3.33
N GLU A 475 6.43 13.53 -2.05
CA GLU A 475 5.16 13.23 -1.45
C GLU A 475 4.56 14.50 -0.86
N VAL A 476 3.39 14.84 -1.34
CA VAL A 476 2.63 16.01 -0.87
C VAL A 476 1.97 15.69 0.48
N TRP A 477 1.82 16.66 1.34
CA TRP A 477 1.10 16.53 2.60
C TRP A 477 -0.39 16.20 2.38
N ASN A 478 -1.01 15.53 3.36
CA ASN A 478 -2.26 14.79 3.16
C ASN A 478 -3.42 15.60 2.56
N HIS A 479 -3.61 16.85 2.97
CA HIS A 479 -4.71 17.71 2.52
C HIS A 479 -4.51 18.31 1.11
N ARG A 480 -3.40 18.03 0.44
CA ARG A 480 -3.11 18.51 -0.92
C ARG A 480 -2.69 17.40 -1.88
N LYS A 481 -2.73 16.15 -1.41
CA LYS A 481 -2.44 14.99 -2.27
C LYS A 481 -3.40 14.92 -3.45
N GLY A 482 -4.68 15.01 -3.17
CA GLY A 482 -5.74 14.98 -4.18
C GLY A 482 -5.65 16.14 -5.16
N ASP A 483 -5.46 17.37 -4.67
CA ASP A 483 -5.35 18.57 -5.51
C ASP A 483 -4.23 18.42 -6.55
N MET A 484 -3.02 18.02 -6.10
CA MET A 484 -1.87 17.85 -6.99
C MET A 484 -2.09 16.68 -7.96
N ALA A 485 -2.72 15.60 -7.50
CA ALA A 485 -3.04 14.46 -8.35
C ALA A 485 -4.03 14.85 -9.46
N ARG A 486 -5.13 15.51 -9.11
CA ARG A 486 -6.15 15.96 -10.08
C ARG A 486 -5.63 17.01 -11.05
N ALA A 487 -4.71 17.88 -10.61
CA ALA A 487 -4.06 18.84 -11.48
C ALA A 487 -3.18 18.15 -12.54
N VAL A 488 -2.40 17.14 -12.15
CA VAL A 488 -1.55 16.37 -13.08
C VAL A 488 -2.39 15.49 -14.01
N MET A 489 -3.44 14.85 -13.50
CA MET A 489 -4.37 14.05 -14.29
C MET A 489 -5.10 14.91 -15.33
N TYR A 490 -5.51 16.12 -14.96
CA TYR A 490 -6.10 17.08 -15.90
C TYR A 490 -5.16 17.37 -17.08
N MET A 491 -3.86 17.59 -16.84
CA MET A 491 -2.89 17.87 -17.90
C MET A 491 -2.82 16.74 -18.93
N ALA A 492 -2.85 15.49 -18.49
CA ALA A 492 -2.80 14.33 -19.37
C ALA A 492 -4.05 14.18 -20.28
N ILE A 493 -5.19 14.74 -19.87
CA ILE A 493 -6.41 14.73 -20.68
C ILE A 493 -6.51 16.02 -21.52
N ARG A 494 -6.09 17.15 -20.95
CA ARG A 494 -6.16 18.44 -21.67
C ARG A 494 -5.20 18.49 -22.86
N TYR A 495 -4.02 17.89 -22.72
CA TYR A 495 -2.95 17.98 -23.70
C TYR A 495 -2.63 16.61 -24.31
N GLU A 496 -3.38 16.23 -25.33
CA GLU A 496 -3.21 14.97 -26.07
C GLU A 496 -2.56 15.17 -27.45
N GLY A 497 -1.72 16.19 -27.58
CA GLY A 497 -1.07 16.54 -28.84
C GLY A 497 -1.98 17.31 -29.80
N GLY A 498 -1.49 17.51 -31.01
CA GLY A 498 -2.24 18.20 -32.06
C GLY A 498 -1.94 19.70 -32.13
N THR A 499 -2.95 20.46 -32.53
CA THR A 499 -2.86 21.91 -32.75
C THR A 499 -4.07 22.60 -32.15
N ASP A 500 -3.83 23.64 -31.36
CA ASP A 500 -4.91 24.49 -30.85
C ASP A 500 -5.63 25.21 -31.99
N ALA A 501 -6.94 25.05 -32.07
CA ALA A 501 -7.73 25.55 -33.19
C ALA A 501 -7.82 27.09 -33.27
N ALA A 502 -7.71 27.79 -32.13
CA ALA A 502 -7.81 29.24 -32.07
C ALA A 502 -6.50 29.94 -32.41
N THR A 503 -5.37 29.38 -31.99
CA THR A 503 -4.05 30.00 -32.11
C THR A 503 -3.18 29.38 -33.19
N GLY A 504 -3.47 28.16 -33.63
CA GLY A 504 -2.64 27.38 -34.54
C GLY A 504 -1.33 26.90 -33.91
N GLN A 505 -1.16 27.03 -32.58
CA GLN A 505 0.01 26.55 -31.86
C GLN A 505 -0.02 25.02 -31.68
N SER A 506 1.13 24.40 -31.82
CA SER A 506 1.29 22.97 -31.51
C SER A 506 1.11 22.74 -30.01
N GLU A 507 0.36 21.71 -29.61
CA GLU A 507 0.21 21.28 -28.23
C GLU A 507 0.97 19.99 -27.95
N PRO A 508 1.53 19.79 -26.75
CA PRO A 508 2.25 18.57 -26.41
C PRO A 508 1.29 17.41 -26.21
N ASP A 509 1.78 16.18 -26.39
CA ASP A 509 1.10 14.96 -25.95
C ASP A 509 1.65 14.57 -24.57
N LEU A 510 0.84 14.69 -23.53
CA LEU A 510 1.21 14.47 -22.13
C LEU A 510 0.58 13.19 -21.61
N GLU A 511 1.40 12.25 -21.14
CA GLU A 511 0.97 10.92 -20.74
C GLU A 511 1.37 10.61 -19.30
N LEU A 512 0.51 9.88 -18.57
CA LEU A 512 0.85 9.37 -17.23
C LEU A 512 1.47 7.98 -17.31
N THR A 513 2.40 7.70 -16.39
CA THR A 513 3.10 6.41 -16.34
C THR A 513 3.53 6.04 -14.92
N ASP A 514 3.62 4.75 -14.64
CA ASP A 514 4.32 4.21 -13.47
C ASP A 514 5.78 3.85 -13.77
N ASP A 515 6.17 3.88 -15.05
CA ASP A 515 7.56 3.64 -15.47
C ASP A 515 8.39 4.91 -15.29
N ARG A 516 9.13 4.98 -14.19
CA ARG A 516 10.01 6.12 -13.87
C ARG A 516 11.05 6.40 -14.95
N SER A 517 11.48 5.39 -15.73
CA SER A 517 12.48 5.58 -16.77
C SER A 517 12.00 6.46 -17.94
N LYS A 518 10.68 6.57 -18.11
CA LYS A 518 10.05 7.46 -19.11
C LYS A 518 9.94 8.91 -18.64
N ILE A 519 10.01 9.18 -17.34
CA ILE A 519 9.88 10.53 -16.76
C ILE A 519 11.22 11.24 -16.90
N VAL A 520 11.45 11.83 -18.05
CA VAL A 520 12.72 12.50 -18.41
C VAL A 520 12.46 13.88 -19.00
N LYS A 521 13.39 14.82 -18.77
CA LYS A 521 13.33 16.14 -19.38
C LYS A 521 13.30 16.03 -20.90
N THR A 522 12.29 16.60 -21.52
CA THR A 522 12.09 16.50 -22.96
C THR A 522 11.22 17.66 -23.47
N SER A 523 11.39 18.02 -24.73
CA SER A 523 10.46 18.85 -25.51
C SER A 523 9.74 18.03 -26.60
N SER A 524 9.99 16.72 -26.65
CA SER A 524 9.35 15.80 -27.59
C SER A 524 8.05 15.22 -27.02
N SER A 525 7.15 14.81 -27.88
CA SER A 525 5.90 14.12 -27.54
C SER A 525 5.99 12.63 -27.92
N PRO A 526 5.39 11.72 -27.12
CA PRO A 526 4.75 11.99 -25.83
C PRO A 526 5.76 12.30 -24.72
N ALA A 527 5.38 13.16 -23.79
CA ALA A 527 6.13 13.46 -22.57
C ALA A 527 5.41 12.88 -21.36
N TYR A 528 6.17 12.36 -20.41
CA TYR A 528 5.63 11.55 -19.31
C TYR A 528 5.81 12.18 -17.95
N MET A 529 4.80 12.00 -17.10
CA MET A 529 4.80 12.34 -15.67
C MET A 529 4.16 11.18 -14.87
N GLY A 530 4.32 11.17 -13.57
CA GLY A 530 3.72 10.14 -12.72
C GLY A 530 3.98 10.38 -11.23
N LEU A 531 3.74 9.33 -10.44
CA LEU A 531 3.35 7.97 -10.84
C LEU A 531 1.83 7.83 -10.95
N LEU A 532 1.33 7.24 -12.03
CA LEU A 532 -0.10 7.10 -12.27
C LEU A 532 -0.83 6.42 -11.11
N SER A 533 -0.35 5.27 -10.65
CA SER A 533 -0.95 4.53 -9.52
C SER A 533 -1.01 5.37 -8.24
N THR A 534 0.05 6.15 -7.96
CA THR A 534 0.09 7.06 -6.81
C THR A 534 -0.92 8.19 -6.96
N LEU A 535 -0.99 8.81 -8.13
CA LEU A 535 -1.93 9.92 -8.39
C LEU A 535 -3.39 9.47 -8.23
N ILE A 536 -3.74 8.30 -8.74
CA ILE A 536 -5.07 7.69 -8.54
C ILE A 536 -5.35 7.47 -7.05
N ALA A 537 -4.42 6.86 -6.32
CA ALA A 537 -4.58 6.62 -4.89
C ALA A 537 -4.72 7.94 -4.09
N TRP A 538 -3.94 8.96 -4.42
CA TRP A 538 -4.01 10.26 -3.75
C TRP A 538 -5.33 10.98 -4.02
N SER A 539 -5.85 10.92 -5.25
CA SER A 539 -7.15 11.49 -5.59
C SER A 539 -8.31 10.84 -4.80
N GLN A 540 -8.17 9.56 -4.46
CA GLN A 540 -9.14 8.83 -3.63
C GLN A 540 -8.97 9.10 -2.13
N GLN A 541 -7.73 9.25 -1.65
CA GLN A 541 -7.42 9.54 -0.25
C GLN A 541 -7.82 10.95 0.17
N ASP A 542 -7.73 11.88 -0.75
CA ASP A 542 -8.00 13.31 -0.56
C ASP A 542 -9.00 13.75 -1.65
N PRO A 543 -10.30 13.45 -1.46
CA PRO A 543 -11.34 13.80 -2.44
C PRO A 543 -11.52 15.32 -2.50
N PRO A 544 -12.07 15.86 -3.62
CA PRO A 544 -12.27 17.29 -3.77
C PRO A 544 -13.05 17.90 -2.60
N ASP A 545 -12.50 18.90 -1.97
CA ASP A 545 -13.15 19.69 -0.93
C ASP A 545 -13.79 20.98 -1.48
N ASP A 546 -14.42 21.76 -0.63
CA ASP A 546 -15.09 23.00 -1.02
C ASP A 546 -14.09 24.07 -1.50
N ALA A 547 -12.86 24.09 -0.98
CA ALA A 547 -11.83 25.05 -1.39
C ALA A 547 -11.33 24.72 -2.81
N GLU A 548 -11.09 23.43 -3.10
CA GLU A 548 -10.70 23.00 -4.44
C GLU A 548 -11.83 23.20 -5.47
N ARG A 549 -13.10 22.96 -5.10
CA ARG A 549 -14.25 23.28 -5.94
C ARG A 549 -14.35 24.78 -6.23
N ALA A 550 -14.19 25.63 -5.22
CA ALA A 550 -14.19 27.08 -5.39
C ALA A 550 -13.04 27.54 -6.30
N ARG A 551 -11.86 26.94 -6.14
CA ARG A 551 -10.71 27.16 -7.03
C ARG A 551 -11.05 26.82 -8.50
N ASN A 552 -11.69 25.69 -8.74
CA ASN A 552 -12.13 25.26 -10.06
C ASN A 552 -13.10 26.28 -10.70
N GLU A 553 -14.03 26.85 -9.93
CA GLU A 553 -14.94 27.92 -10.38
C GLU A 553 -14.18 29.19 -10.74
N VAL A 554 -13.20 29.62 -9.92
CA VAL A 554 -12.37 30.80 -10.23
C VAL A 554 -11.64 30.59 -11.55
N VAL A 555 -10.93 29.46 -11.71
CA VAL A 555 -10.20 29.17 -12.95
C VAL A 555 -11.16 29.12 -14.15
N PHE A 556 -12.32 28.47 -14.00
CA PHE A 556 -13.34 28.43 -15.04
C PHE A 556 -13.82 29.82 -15.47
N SER A 557 -13.99 30.73 -14.52
CA SER A 557 -14.43 32.11 -14.83
C SER A 557 -13.44 32.88 -15.72
N PHE A 558 -12.16 32.51 -15.69
CA PHE A 558 -11.12 33.10 -16.54
C PHE A 558 -10.84 32.26 -17.79
N GLN A 559 -10.52 30.98 -17.63
CA GLN A 559 -10.10 30.12 -18.75
C GLN A 559 -11.25 29.54 -19.56
N GLY A 560 -12.44 29.43 -18.99
CA GLY A 560 -13.63 28.88 -19.66
C GLY A 560 -13.65 27.34 -19.73
N ASN A 561 -12.66 26.68 -19.12
CA ASN A 561 -12.64 25.23 -18.97
C ASN A 561 -12.55 24.82 -17.50
N ARG A 562 -12.86 23.56 -17.20
CA ARG A 562 -12.95 22.98 -15.87
C ARG A 562 -12.00 21.81 -15.72
N ASN A 563 -11.56 21.53 -14.51
CA ASN A 563 -10.88 20.27 -14.22
C ASN A 563 -11.93 19.17 -13.97
N PRO A 564 -12.06 18.18 -14.87
CA PRO A 564 -13.09 17.17 -14.74
C PRO A 564 -12.93 16.26 -13.53
N PHE A 565 -11.73 16.13 -12.99
CA PHE A 565 -11.47 15.29 -11.84
C PHE A 565 -11.82 15.94 -10.50
N ILE A 566 -12.08 17.27 -10.48
CA ILE A 566 -12.68 17.98 -9.35
C ILE A 566 -14.20 17.86 -9.39
N ASP A 567 -14.80 18.01 -10.57
CA ASP A 567 -16.25 17.95 -10.75
C ASP A 567 -16.79 16.51 -10.74
N HIS A 568 -16.00 15.58 -11.29
CA HIS A 568 -16.29 14.15 -11.47
C HIS A 568 -15.08 13.30 -11.05
N PRO A 569 -14.74 13.23 -9.75
CA PRO A 569 -13.58 12.49 -9.26
C PRO A 569 -13.65 10.99 -9.59
N GLU A 570 -14.85 10.45 -9.80
CA GLU A 570 -15.09 9.08 -10.23
C GLU A 570 -14.54 8.74 -11.63
N TRP A 571 -14.26 9.75 -12.46
CA TRP A 571 -13.65 9.54 -13.78
C TRP A 571 -12.13 9.34 -13.72
N ALA A 572 -11.50 9.61 -12.59
CA ALA A 572 -10.07 9.40 -12.37
C ALA A 572 -9.77 7.91 -12.15
N THR A 573 -9.70 7.14 -13.23
CA THR A 573 -9.46 5.69 -13.19
C THR A 573 -8.18 5.31 -13.94
N PRO A 574 -7.48 4.21 -13.58
CA PRO A 574 -6.33 3.73 -14.32
C PRO A 574 -6.63 3.48 -15.80
N SER A 575 -7.79 2.90 -16.10
CA SER A 575 -8.21 2.58 -17.47
C SER A 575 -8.40 3.84 -18.34
N LEU A 576 -8.80 4.97 -17.76
CA LEU A 576 -8.88 6.24 -18.50
C LEU A 576 -7.52 6.64 -19.09
N PHE A 577 -6.44 6.56 -18.27
CA PHE A 577 -5.12 7.02 -18.66
C PHE A 577 -4.31 5.99 -19.46
N THR A 578 -4.68 4.71 -19.39
CA THR A 578 -4.00 3.62 -20.12
C THR A 578 -4.75 3.22 -21.39
N SER A 579 -5.96 3.72 -21.61
CA SER A 579 -6.74 3.41 -22.82
C SER A 579 -6.13 4.03 -24.07
N ALA A 580 -6.17 3.29 -25.17
CA ALA A 580 -5.79 3.81 -26.47
C ALA A 580 -6.80 4.87 -26.97
N LYS A 581 -6.32 5.85 -27.72
CA LYS A 581 -7.20 6.80 -28.41
C LYS A 581 -8.13 6.04 -29.35
N PRO A 582 -9.46 6.29 -29.33
CA PRO A 582 -10.38 5.59 -30.22
C PRO A 582 -10.21 6.04 -31.67
N ALA A 583 -10.58 5.19 -32.62
CA ALA A 583 -10.53 5.52 -34.05
C ALA A 583 -11.43 6.73 -34.42
N SER A 584 -12.49 6.95 -33.66
CA SER A 584 -13.37 8.13 -33.74
C SER A 584 -13.87 8.53 -32.36
N CYS A 585 -13.83 9.83 -32.08
CA CYS A 585 -14.37 10.40 -30.85
C CYS A 585 -15.86 10.61 -31.00
N GLN A 586 -16.67 9.92 -30.18
CA GLN A 586 -18.15 10.03 -30.22
C GLN A 586 -18.58 10.96 -29.07
N LEU A 587 -18.89 12.18 -29.41
CA LEU A 587 -19.49 13.13 -28.47
C LEU A 587 -21.00 12.89 -28.40
N LEU A 588 -21.57 13.13 -27.21
CA LEU A 588 -23.02 13.09 -27.04
C LEU A 588 -23.69 14.39 -27.57
N ASN A 589 -24.95 14.31 -27.94
CA ASN A 589 -25.71 15.44 -28.47
C ASN A 589 -26.33 16.29 -27.35
#